data_0535c93936bc4c7395b6e9f561f8615e
#
_entry.id   0535c93936bc4c7395b6e9f561f8615e
#
_cell.length_a   1.000
_cell.length_b   1.000
_cell.length_c   1.000
_cell.angle_alpha   90.00
_cell.angle_beta   90.00
_cell.angle_gamma   90.00
#
_symmetry.space_group_name_H-M   'P 1'
#
loop_
_entity.id
_entity.type
_entity.pdbx_description
1 polymer ?
#
loop_
_entity_poly.entity_id
_entity_poly.type
_entity_poly.pdbx_seq_one_letter_code
_entity_poly.pdbx_strand_id
1 'polypeptide(L)'
;ESNKLKVINLPGEELPDMADDREPDFNEIPTQVILEMIRKLPVGYRTVFNLYVFEEKSHKEIASILSISESTSASQLHRAKGLLMQEIDLYRFKKMAL
;
A
#
# COMPACT_ATOMS: atom_id res chain seq x y z
N GLU A 1 -16.76 10.21 -12.48
CA GLU A 1 -15.76 9.51 -13.00
C GLU A 1 -14.39 9.93 -12.54
N SER A 2 -13.85 10.97 -13.03
CA SER A 2 -12.51 11.33 -12.60
C SER A 2 -12.42 11.64 -11.12
N ASN A 3 -13.55 11.88 -10.49
CA ASN A 3 -13.54 12.17 -9.06
C ASN A 3 -13.00 11.03 -8.25
N LYS A 4 -13.26 9.83 -8.67
CA LYS A 4 -12.78 8.68 -7.91
C LYS A 4 -11.28 8.60 -7.95
N LEU A 5 -10.68 8.98 -9.06
CA LEU A 5 -9.24 9.01 -9.13
C LEU A 5 -8.66 10.02 -8.18
N LYS A 6 -9.33 11.15 -8.03
CA LYS A 6 -8.83 12.16 -7.11
C LYS A 6 -8.90 11.69 -5.68
N VAL A 7 -9.92 10.91 -5.35
CA VAL A 7 -10.02 10.37 -4.02
C VAL A 7 -8.87 9.41 -3.76
N ILE A 8 -8.51 8.63 -4.79
CA ILE A 8 -7.43 7.67 -4.65
C ILE A 8 -6.09 8.37 -4.56
N ASN A 9 -5.94 9.46 -5.30
CA ASN A 9 -4.67 10.18 -5.34
C ASN A 9 -4.77 11.48 -4.57
N LEU A 10 -4.86 11.38 -3.26
CA LEU A 10 -4.90 12.56 -2.42
C LEU A 10 -3.56 13.27 -2.47
N PRO A 11 -3.58 14.59 -2.29
CA PRO A 11 -2.34 15.36 -2.38
C PRO A 11 -1.23 14.85 -1.49
N GLY A 12 -1.54 14.42 -0.30
CA GLY A 12 -0.50 13.95 0.60
C GLY A 12 0.09 12.62 0.19
N GLU A 13 -0.49 11.98 -0.82
CA GLU A 13 -0.02 10.68 -1.23
C GLU A 13 0.97 10.74 -2.37
N GLU A 14 1.25 11.91 -2.87
CA GLU A 14 2.20 12.04 -3.95
C GLU A 14 3.59 12.07 -3.39
N LEU A 15 4.08 10.90 -3.09
CA LEU A 15 5.39 10.78 -2.49
C LEU A 15 6.44 10.68 -3.57
N PRO A 16 7.68 11.03 -3.23
CA PRO A 16 8.76 10.83 -4.19
C PRO A 16 8.80 9.38 -4.58
N ASP A 17 9.19 9.17 -5.81
CA ASP A 17 9.33 7.81 -6.29
C ASP A 17 10.36 7.11 -5.43
N MET A 18 9.92 6.07 -4.76
CA MET A 18 10.80 5.33 -3.91
C MET A 18 11.25 4.09 -4.64
N ALA A 19 12.52 3.93 -4.75
CA ALA A 19 13.06 2.81 -5.48
C ALA A 19 13.09 1.55 -4.63
N ASP A 20 12.08 1.37 -3.80
CA ASP A 20 12.05 0.21 -2.92
C ASP A 20 11.18 -0.86 -3.56
N ASP A 21 11.82 -1.83 -4.18
CA ASP A 21 11.12 -2.90 -4.88
C ASP A 21 10.99 -4.15 -4.05
N ARG A 22 11.33 -4.07 -2.77
CA ARG A 22 11.26 -5.24 -1.92
C ARG A 22 9.82 -5.61 -1.65
N GLU A 23 9.57 -6.92 -1.53
CA GLU A 23 8.28 -7.37 -1.07
C GLU A 23 8.22 -7.28 0.44
N PRO A 24 7.11 -6.80 0.99
CA PRO A 24 7.00 -6.71 2.45
C PRO A 24 7.13 -8.09 3.08
N ASP A 25 7.98 -8.16 4.08
CA ASP A 25 8.22 -9.40 4.81
C ASP A 25 7.70 -9.22 6.22
N PHE A 26 6.55 -9.80 6.49
CA PHE A 26 5.90 -9.64 7.79
C PHE A 26 6.29 -10.72 8.80
N ASN A 27 7.36 -11.46 8.50
CA ASN A 27 7.79 -12.52 9.38
C ASN A 27 8.04 -12.01 10.79
N GLU A 28 7.51 -12.74 11.76
CA GLU A 28 7.73 -12.42 13.17
C GLU A 28 7.18 -11.06 13.59
N ILE A 29 6.25 -10.51 12.82
CA ILE A 29 5.57 -9.30 13.21
C ILE A 29 4.16 -9.68 13.63
N PRO A 30 3.72 -9.28 14.84
CA PRO A 30 2.38 -9.64 15.27
C PRO A 30 1.32 -9.11 14.33
N THR A 31 0.26 -9.89 14.17
CA THR A 31 -0.82 -9.51 13.25
C THR A 31 -1.36 -8.13 13.54
N GLN A 32 -1.52 -7.78 14.81
CA GLN A 32 -2.06 -6.47 15.15
C GLN A 32 -1.15 -5.35 14.69
N VAL A 33 0.15 -5.57 14.74
CA VAL A 33 1.09 -4.56 14.28
C VAL A 33 1.00 -4.43 12.76
N ILE A 34 0.87 -5.55 12.08
CA ILE A 34 0.72 -5.53 10.62
C ILE A 34 -0.53 -4.75 10.24
N LEU A 35 -1.63 -5.00 10.92
CA LEU A 35 -2.87 -4.30 10.61
C LEU A 35 -2.76 -2.80 10.86
N GLU A 36 -2.02 -2.41 11.90
CA GLU A 36 -1.78 -1.01 12.15
C GLU A 36 -0.95 -0.37 11.05
N MET A 37 0.05 -1.09 10.56
CA MET A 37 0.86 -0.58 9.47
C MET A 37 0.00 -0.34 8.24
N ILE A 38 -0.88 -1.29 7.92
CA ILE A 38 -1.75 -1.15 6.77
C ILE A 38 -2.72 0.01 6.97
N ARG A 39 -3.23 0.16 8.19
CA ARG A 39 -4.17 1.23 8.48
C ARG A 39 -3.55 2.61 8.28
N LYS A 40 -2.25 2.73 8.45
CA LYS A 40 -1.57 4.00 8.27
C LYS A 40 -1.33 4.37 6.82
N LEU A 41 -1.52 3.45 5.91
CA LEU A 41 -1.34 3.77 4.50
C LEU A 41 -2.34 4.83 4.06
N PRO A 42 -1.92 5.72 3.15
CA PRO A 42 -2.89 6.62 2.51
C PRO A 42 -4.03 5.83 1.92
N VAL A 43 -5.22 6.42 1.90
CA VAL A 43 -6.43 5.68 1.59
C VAL A 43 -6.38 5.00 0.24
N GLY A 44 -5.81 5.64 -0.76
CA GLY A 44 -5.74 5.04 -2.09
C GLY A 44 -4.85 3.82 -2.13
N TYR A 45 -3.67 3.95 -1.54
CA TYR A 45 -2.73 2.83 -1.48
C TYR A 45 -3.31 1.68 -0.66
N ARG A 46 -3.94 2.03 0.44
CA ARG A 46 -4.52 1.01 1.31
C ARG A 46 -5.64 0.25 0.62
N THR A 47 -6.49 0.98 -0.11
CA THR A 47 -7.60 0.35 -0.80
C THR A 47 -7.13 -0.65 -1.84
N VAL A 48 -6.16 -0.25 -2.66
CA VAL A 48 -5.63 -1.15 -3.67
C VAL A 48 -4.92 -2.33 -3.01
N PHE A 49 -4.15 -2.06 -1.96
CA PHE A 49 -3.44 -3.12 -1.27
C PHE A 49 -4.42 -4.16 -0.72
N ASN A 50 -5.49 -3.70 -0.07
CA ASN A 50 -6.45 -4.62 0.51
C ASN A 50 -7.18 -5.43 -0.56
N LEU A 51 -7.55 -4.79 -1.65
CA LEU A 51 -8.22 -5.51 -2.73
C LEU A 51 -7.32 -6.56 -3.34
N TYR A 52 -6.06 -6.22 -3.54
CA TYR A 52 -5.14 -7.15 -4.20
C TYR A 52 -4.73 -8.29 -3.27
N VAL A 53 -4.35 -7.96 -2.05
CA VAL A 53 -3.77 -8.95 -1.15
C VAL A 53 -4.82 -9.76 -0.41
N PHE A 54 -5.82 -9.11 0.13
CA PHE A 54 -6.80 -9.81 0.95
C PHE A 54 -7.98 -10.32 0.16
N GLU A 55 -8.39 -9.61 -0.88
CA GLU A 55 -9.52 -10.03 -1.68
C GLU A 55 -9.09 -10.70 -2.97
N GLU A 56 -7.79 -10.77 -3.21
CA GLU A 56 -7.21 -11.48 -4.33
C GLU A 56 -7.76 -11.01 -5.68
N LYS A 57 -8.00 -9.71 -5.79
CA LYS A 57 -8.45 -9.12 -7.04
C LYS A 57 -7.25 -8.86 -7.95
N SER A 58 -7.46 -9.06 -9.24
CA SER A 58 -6.44 -8.70 -10.22
C SER A 58 -6.42 -7.19 -10.42
N HIS A 59 -5.36 -6.68 -11.03
CA HIS A 59 -5.32 -5.25 -11.33
C HIS A 59 -6.44 -4.87 -12.29
N LYS A 60 -6.83 -5.77 -13.16
CA LYS A 60 -7.94 -5.49 -14.06
C LYS A 60 -9.23 -5.32 -13.28
N GLU A 61 -9.45 -6.18 -12.31
CA GLU A 61 -10.65 -6.09 -11.48
C GLU A 61 -10.63 -4.84 -10.61
N ILE A 62 -9.47 -4.53 -10.04
CA ILE A 62 -9.33 -3.34 -9.21
C ILE A 62 -9.59 -2.09 -10.04
N ALA A 63 -9.05 -2.06 -11.26
CA ALA A 63 -9.26 -0.94 -12.15
C ALA A 63 -10.75 -0.72 -12.39
N SER A 64 -11.48 -1.80 -12.59
CA SER A 64 -12.91 -1.71 -12.80
C SER A 64 -13.63 -1.24 -11.55
N ILE A 65 -13.28 -1.79 -10.41
CA ILE A 65 -13.94 -1.45 -9.15
C ILE A 65 -13.73 0.02 -8.80
N LEU A 66 -12.50 0.51 -8.97
CA LEU A 66 -12.16 1.86 -8.54
C LEU A 66 -12.21 2.89 -9.65
N SER A 67 -12.49 2.46 -10.87
CA SER A 67 -12.54 3.37 -12.03
C SER A 67 -11.18 4.01 -12.29
N ILE A 68 -10.14 3.21 -12.22
CA ILE A 68 -8.79 3.66 -12.53
C ILE A 68 -8.22 2.74 -13.61
N SER A 69 -7.06 3.08 -14.13
CA SER A 69 -6.41 2.21 -15.10
C SER A 69 -5.71 1.06 -14.39
N GLU A 70 -5.42 0.01 -15.16
CA GLU A 70 -4.68 -1.11 -14.58
C GLU A 70 -3.27 -0.68 -14.18
N SER A 71 -2.66 0.20 -14.95
CA SER A 71 -1.33 0.67 -14.59
C SER A 71 -1.36 1.51 -13.32
N THR A 72 -2.43 2.27 -13.10
CA THR A 72 -2.59 3.01 -11.86
C THR A 72 -2.72 2.05 -10.69
N SER A 73 -3.49 0.99 -10.88
CA SER A 73 -3.64 -0.01 -9.83
C SER A 73 -2.28 -0.61 -9.47
N ALA A 74 -1.50 -0.97 -10.48
CA ALA A 74 -0.18 -1.54 -10.23
C ALA A 74 0.76 -0.55 -9.55
N SER A 75 0.73 0.70 -9.96
CA SER A 75 1.53 1.74 -9.32
C SER A 75 1.15 1.94 -7.87
N GLN A 76 -0.15 1.97 -7.61
CA GLN A 76 -0.63 2.17 -6.24
C GLN A 76 -0.19 1.01 -5.35
N LEU A 77 -0.27 -0.20 -5.88
CA LEU A 77 0.17 -1.36 -5.11
C LEU A 77 1.66 -1.29 -4.83
N HIS A 78 2.45 -0.92 -5.82
CA HIS A 78 3.88 -0.81 -5.65
C HIS A 78 4.23 0.19 -4.56
N ARG A 79 3.57 1.33 -4.56
CA ARG A 79 3.84 2.36 -3.55
C ARG A 79 3.37 1.92 -2.18
N ALA A 80 2.25 1.22 -2.11
CA ALA A 80 1.77 0.69 -0.85
C ALA A 80 2.81 -0.25 -0.25
N LYS A 81 3.36 -1.14 -1.07
CA LYS A 81 4.37 -2.08 -0.60
C LYS A 81 5.63 -1.35 -0.13
N GLY A 82 6.03 -0.31 -0.85
CA GLY A 82 7.21 0.45 -0.44
C GLY A 82 7.03 1.11 0.91
N LEU A 83 5.86 1.70 1.14
CA LEU A 83 5.59 2.31 2.42
C LEU A 83 5.54 1.28 3.54
N LEU A 84 4.95 0.13 3.26
CA LEU A 84 4.91 -0.94 4.26
C LEU A 84 6.32 -1.41 4.60
N MET A 85 7.17 -1.51 3.60
CA MET A 85 8.55 -1.93 3.84
C MET A 85 9.26 -0.94 4.76
N GLN A 86 8.99 0.34 4.57
CA GLN A 86 9.57 1.35 5.44
C GLN A 86 9.05 1.22 6.87
N GLU A 87 7.77 0.94 7.02
CA GLU A 87 7.21 0.74 8.34
C GLU A 87 7.80 -0.50 9.01
N ILE A 88 8.00 -1.53 8.24
CA ILE A 88 8.60 -2.76 8.75
C ILE A 88 10.04 -2.51 9.21
N ASP A 89 10.80 -1.80 8.40
CA ASP A 89 12.17 -1.47 8.76
C ASP A 89 12.21 -0.67 10.05
N LEU A 90 11.32 0.29 10.18
CA LEU A 90 11.26 1.12 11.37
C LEU A 90 10.89 0.29 12.59
N TYR A 91 9.93 -0.59 12.44
CA TYR A 91 9.49 -1.46 13.51
C TYR A 91 10.66 -2.33 14.01
N ARG A 92 11.38 -2.93 13.06
CA ARG A 92 12.50 -3.79 13.42
C ARG A 92 13.64 -3.01 14.04
N PHE A 93 13.87 -1.79 13.54
CA PHE A 93 14.89 -0.94 14.11
C PHE A 93 14.56 -0.60 15.57
N LYS A 94 13.31 -0.25 15.83
CA LYS A 94 12.91 0.09 17.19
C LYS A 94 13.04 -1.09 18.12
N LYS A 95 12.70 -2.28 17.64
CA LYS A 95 12.83 -3.47 18.46
C LYS A 95 14.27 -3.73 18.80
N MET A 96 15.16 -3.53 17.83
CA MET A 96 16.57 -3.78 18.08
C MET A 96 17.19 -2.74 19.00
N ALA A 97 16.66 -1.52 18.99
CA ALA A 97 17.21 -0.45 19.81
C ALA A 97 16.86 -0.61 21.28
N LEU A 98 15.91 -1.43 21.58
CA LEU A 98 15.54 -1.67 22.96
C LEU A 98 16.36 -2.79 23.54
#